data_ad9d1b3d38d7768f01ad395bee17ca66
#
_entry.id   ad9d1b3d38d7768f01ad395bee17ca66
#
_cell.length_a   1.000
_cell.length_b   1.000
_cell.length_c   1.000
_cell.angle_alpha   90.00
_cell.angle_beta   90.00
_cell.angle_gamma   90.00
#
_symmetry.space_group_name_H-M   'P 1'
#
loop_
_entity.id
_entity.type
_entity.pdbx_description
1 polymer ?
#
loop_
_entity_poly.entity_id
_entity_poly.type
_entity_poly.pdbx_seq_one_letter_code
_entity_poly.pdbx_strand_id
1 'polypeptide(L)'
;MALDPDLKDLAQAKNFAALTTLMPDGHPQTQIMWVGADDEHVIINTQLDRQKYRNVFADPRVTVTVFDADNPYRYVEARGRVARTQDGAAAAASIDELSRKFTGGDYGMGPTDSRVILFIDVERVHKNGY
;
A
#
# COMPACT_ATOMS: atom_id res chain seq x y z
N MET A 1 -3.23 10.18 13.76
CA MET A 1 -2.98 9.16 14.79
C MET A 1 -1.82 8.29 14.34
N ALA A 2 -0.93 7.90 15.25
CA ALA A 2 0.22 7.10 14.88
C ALA A 2 -0.19 5.71 14.36
N LEU A 3 0.53 5.24 13.36
CA LEU A 3 0.35 3.90 12.82
C LEU A 3 0.77 2.86 13.87
N ASP A 4 0.09 1.72 13.91
CA ASP A 4 0.48 0.60 14.78
C ASP A 4 1.95 0.27 14.56
N PRO A 5 2.78 0.15 15.64
CA PRO A 5 4.23 -0.02 15.49
C PRO A 5 4.64 -1.30 14.74
N ASP A 6 3.95 -2.42 14.97
CA ASP A 6 4.27 -3.67 14.28
C ASP A 6 3.94 -3.58 12.79
N LEU A 7 2.81 -2.97 12.45
CA LEU A 7 2.43 -2.71 11.07
C LEU A 7 3.45 -1.80 10.38
N LYS A 8 3.84 -0.71 11.05
CA LYS A 8 4.82 0.23 10.51
C LYS A 8 6.15 -0.46 10.21
N ASP A 9 6.66 -1.22 11.18
CA ASP A 9 7.94 -1.92 11.02
C ASP A 9 7.88 -2.93 9.88
N LEU A 10 6.79 -3.69 9.80
CA LEU A 10 6.61 -4.69 8.75
C LEU A 10 6.50 -4.04 7.37
N ALA A 11 5.76 -2.94 7.26
CA ALA A 11 5.56 -2.22 6.00
C ALA A 11 6.80 -1.46 5.54
N GLN A 12 7.62 -0.97 6.46
CA GLN A 12 8.87 -0.25 6.12
C GLN A 12 9.99 -1.20 5.71
N ALA A 13 9.97 -2.44 6.20
CA ALA A 13 10.92 -3.46 5.80
C ALA A 13 10.60 -4.00 4.40
N LYS A 14 11.48 -4.83 3.84
CA LYS A 14 11.31 -5.41 2.50
C LYS A 14 10.30 -6.56 2.55
N ASN A 15 9.03 -6.21 2.70
CA ASN A 15 7.90 -7.13 2.75
C ASN A 15 6.84 -6.72 1.73
N PHE A 16 5.86 -7.57 1.51
CA PHE A 16 4.79 -7.34 0.53
C PHE A 16 3.45 -7.08 1.22
N ALA A 17 2.54 -6.50 0.47
CA ALA A 17 1.17 -6.29 0.91
C ALA A 17 0.19 -6.92 -0.07
N ALA A 18 -0.89 -7.46 0.49
CA ALA A 18 -2.10 -7.79 -0.26
C ALA A 18 -3.10 -6.66 -0.04
N LEU A 19 -3.40 -5.91 -1.07
CA LEU A 19 -4.35 -4.81 -1.02
C LEU A 19 -5.67 -5.25 -1.61
N THR A 20 -6.75 -5.12 -0.83
CA THR A 20 -8.12 -5.38 -1.27
C THR A 20 -8.87 -4.06 -1.40
N THR A 21 -9.42 -3.84 -2.59
CA THR A 21 -10.32 -2.72 -2.91
C THR A 21 -11.66 -3.27 -3.37
N LEU A 22 -12.67 -2.43 -3.47
CA LEU A 22 -14.03 -2.84 -3.87
C LEU A 22 -14.30 -2.42 -5.32
N MET A 23 -14.65 -3.41 -6.15
CA MET A 23 -15.13 -3.17 -7.52
C MET A 23 -16.46 -2.42 -7.49
N PRO A 24 -16.88 -1.82 -8.64
CA PRO A 24 -18.15 -1.08 -8.70
C PRO A 24 -19.39 -1.88 -8.26
N ASP A 25 -19.38 -3.20 -8.45
CA ASP A 25 -20.46 -4.09 -8.01
C ASP A 25 -20.32 -4.55 -6.56
N GLY A 26 -19.29 -4.04 -5.83
CA GLY A 26 -19.01 -4.42 -4.46
C GLY A 26 -18.12 -5.66 -4.32
N HIS A 27 -17.71 -6.29 -5.42
CA HIS A 27 -16.87 -7.47 -5.36
C HIS A 27 -15.45 -7.10 -4.91
N PRO A 28 -14.87 -7.75 -3.89
CA PRO A 28 -13.50 -7.48 -3.48
C PRO A 28 -12.48 -7.90 -4.54
N GLN A 29 -11.52 -7.03 -4.83
CA GLN A 29 -10.38 -7.32 -5.70
C GLN A 29 -9.10 -7.22 -4.88
N THR A 30 -8.27 -8.28 -4.91
CA THR A 30 -7.03 -8.34 -4.11
C THR A 30 -5.82 -8.52 -5.01
N GLN A 31 -4.77 -7.73 -4.77
CA GLN A 31 -3.51 -7.81 -5.51
C GLN A 31 -2.34 -7.69 -4.53
N ILE A 32 -1.24 -8.38 -4.86
CA ILE A 32 0.02 -8.30 -4.10
C ILE A 32 0.88 -7.20 -4.70
N MET A 33 1.52 -6.38 -3.85
CA MET A 33 2.33 -5.27 -4.30
C MET A 33 3.36 -4.83 -3.28
N TRP A 34 4.24 -3.92 -3.70
CA TRP A 34 5.15 -3.22 -2.82
C TRP A 34 4.37 -2.35 -1.83
N VAL A 35 4.95 -2.13 -0.67
CA VAL A 35 4.33 -1.36 0.40
C VAL A 35 5.39 -0.53 1.12
N GLY A 36 4.97 0.60 1.63
CA GLY A 36 5.73 1.44 2.53
C GLY A 36 4.84 1.95 3.65
N ALA A 37 5.42 2.77 4.51
CA ALA A 37 4.68 3.43 5.57
C ALA A 37 5.41 4.71 6.00
N ASP A 38 4.63 5.72 6.35
CA ASP A 38 5.11 6.84 7.15
C ASP A 38 4.66 6.64 8.62
N ASP A 39 4.75 7.70 9.45
CA ASP A 39 4.39 7.59 10.86
C ASP A 39 2.89 7.39 11.08
N GLU A 40 2.05 7.68 10.10
CA GLU A 40 0.60 7.72 10.24
C GLU A 40 -0.15 6.85 9.24
N HIS A 41 0.48 6.45 8.11
CA HIS A 41 -0.22 5.79 7.01
C HIS A 41 0.55 4.59 6.48
N VAL A 42 -0.20 3.62 5.99
CA VAL A 42 0.34 2.65 5.03
C VAL A 42 0.35 3.33 3.66
N ILE A 43 1.45 3.17 2.93
CA ILE A 43 1.72 3.82 1.65
C ILE A 43 1.69 2.79 0.54
N ILE A 44 0.83 3.00 -0.43
CA ILE A 44 0.76 2.22 -1.67
C ILE A 44 0.99 3.18 -2.83
N ASN A 45 1.77 2.75 -3.82
CA ASN A 45 1.96 3.50 -5.05
C ASN A 45 1.39 2.69 -6.22
N THR A 46 0.55 3.33 -7.03
CA THR A 46 -0.05 2.69 -8.20
C THR A 46 -0.08 3.67 -9.36
N GLN A 47 -0.81 3.34 -10.41
CA GLN A 47 -0.99 4.20 -11.58
C GLN A 47 -2.44 4.67 -11.67
N LEU A 48 -2.63 5.89 -12.19
CA LEU A 48 -3.94 6.53 -12.31
C LEU A 48 -4.93 5.74 -13.17
N ASP A 49 -4.43 4.92 -14.12
CA ASP A 49 -5.26 4.10 -15.00
C ASP A 49 -5.59 2.71 -14.45
N ARG A 50 -5.08 2.35 -13.26
CA ARG A 50 -5.32 1.04 -12.67
C ARG A 50 -6.71 0.95 -12.04
N GLN A 51 -7.30 -0.25 -12.09
CA GLN A 51 -8.61 -0.51 -11.52
C GLN A 51 -8.66 -0.21 -10.01
N LYS A 52 -7.58 -0.54 -9.26
CA LYS A 52 -7.54 -0.26 -7.83
C LYS A 52 -7.63 1.23 -7.51
N TYR A 53 -7.06 2.10 -8.35
CA TYR A 53 -7.19 3.54 -8.16
C TYR A 53 -8.64 4.00 -8.37
N ARG A 54 -9.27 3.54 -9.45
CA ARG A 54 -10.70 3.83 -9.70
C ARG A 54 -11.59 3.32 -8.58
N ASN A 55 -11.28 2.14 -8.04
CA ASN A 55 -12.00 1.53 -6.95
C ASN A 55 -11.98 2.41 -5.69
N VAL A 56 -10.79 2.86 -5.27
CA VAL A 56 -10.66 3.67 -4.05
C VAL A 56 -11.17 5.10 -4.25
N PHE A 57 -11.20 5.59 -5.47
CA PHE A 57 -11.83 6.88 -5.78
C PHE A 57 -13.35 6.82 -5.57
N ALA A 58 -13.98 5.70 -5.95
CA ALA A 58 -15.43 5.50 -5.81
C ALA A 58 -15.81 5.06 -4.39
N ASP A 59 -15.00 4.17 -3.77
CA ASP A 59 -15.21 3.67 -2.41
C ASP A 59 -13.85 3.57 -1.73
N PRO A 60 -13.55 4.43 -0.75
CA PRO A 60 -12.22 4.50 -0.16
C PRO A 60 -11.89 3.36 0.80
N ARG A 61 -12.83 2.49 1.15
CA ARG A 61 -12.61 1.39 2.08
C ARG A 61 -11.63 0.39 1.49
N VAL A 62 -10.64 -0.01 2.28
CA VAL A 62 -9.62 -0.98 1.87
C VAL A 62 -9.27 -1.90 3.04
N THR A 63 -8.75 -3.06 2.68
CA THR A 63 -8.00 -3.91 3.60
C THR A 63 -6.61 -4.09 3.02
N VAL A 64 -5.60 -3.86 3.84
CA VAL A 64 -4.22 -4.11 3.45
C VAL A 64 -3.60 -5.07 4.46
N THR A 65 -3.14 -6.21 3.97
CA THR A 65 -2.43 -7.21 4.80
C THR A 65 -0.96 -7.15 4.42
N VAL A 66 -0.13 -6.75 5.38
CA VAL A 66 1.33 -6.72 5.20
C VAL A 66 1.90 -7.98 5.86
N PHE A 67 2.66 -8.75 5.12
CA PHE A 67 3.18 -10.02 5.58
C PHE A 67 4.70 -10.09 5.43
N ASP A 68 5.33 -10.80 6.37
CA ASP A 68 6.77 -11.04 6.36
C ASP A 68 7.12 -11.94 5.16
N ALA A 69 8.03 -11.45 4.30
CA ALA A 69 8.43 -12.18 3.10
C ALA A 69 9.13 -13.51 3.42
N ASP A 70 9.79 -13.61 4.58
CA ASP A 70 10.48 -14.83 5.03
C ASP A 70 9.56 -15.79 5.79
N ASN A 71 8.47 -15.26 6.35
CA ASN A 71 7.47 -16.05 7.08
C ASN A 71 6.08 -15.44 6.90
N PRO A 72 5.32 -15.85 5.87
CA PRO A 72 4.01 -15.26 5.56
C PRO A 72 2.96 -15.41 6.66
N TYR A 73 3.17 -16.31 7.61
CA TYR A 73 2.27 -16.48 8.76
C TYR A 73 2.45 -15.38 9.82
N ARG A 74 3.49 -14.57 9.69
CA ARG A 74 3.67 -13.35 10.49
C ARG A 74 3.16 -12.19 9.66
N TYR A 75 1.98 -11.68 10.01
CA TYR A 75 1.34 -10.61 9.23
C TYR A 75 0.48 -9.70 10.11
N VAL A 76 0.21 -8.52 9.59
CA VAL A 76 -0.77 -7.58 10.14
C VAL A 76 -1.82 -7.29 9.06
N GLU A 77 -3.07 -7.63 9.35
CA GLU A 77 -4.21 -7.26 8.51
C GLU A 77 -4.74 -5.92 9.01
N ALA A 78 -4.74 -4.92 8.16
CA ALA A 78 -5.17 -3.57 8.51
C ALA A 78 -6.40 -3.20 7.68
N ARG A 79 -7.47 -2.82 8.36
CA ARG A 79 -8.71 -2.31 7.74
C ARG A 79 -8.78 -0.81 7.92
N GLY A 80 -9.11 -0.11 6.86
CA GLY A 80 -9.19 1.33 6.90
C GLY A 80 -9.70 1.91 5.61
N ARG A 81 -9.20 3.09 5.28
CA ARG A 81 -9.61 3.81 4.08
C ARG A 81 -8.46 4.60 3.50
N VAL A 82 -8.53 4.84 2.20
CA VAL A 82 -7.65 5.80 1.54
C VAL A 82 -8.10 7.20 1.98
N ALA A 83 -7.27 7.85 2.79
CA ALA A 83 -7.57 9.17 3.36
C ALA A 83 -7.33 10.29 2.35
N ARG A 84 -6.30 10.13 1.53
CA ARG A 84 -5.95 11.05 0.45
C ARG A 84 -5.06 10.37 -0.57
N THR A 85 -4.92 11.00 -1.71
CA THR A 85 -4.01 10.58 -2.78
C THR A 85 -3.13 11.74 -3.18
N GLN A 86 -1.98 11.43 -3.78
CA GLN A 86 -1.08 12.45 -4.31
C GLN A 86 -0.38 11.92 -5.56
N ASP A 87 -0.50 12.64 -6.65
CA ASP A 87 0.15 12.33 -7.93
C ASP A 87 1.35 13.25 -8.19
N GLY A 88 1.82 13.30 -9.42
CA GLY A 88 2.89 14.19 -9.84
C GLY A 88 4.27 13.79 -9.35
N ALA A 89 5.13 14.80 -9.13
CA ALA A 89 6.53 14.58 -8.76
C ALA A 89 6.71 13.78 -7.47
N ALA A 90 5.84 13.99 -6.48
CA ALA A 90 5.89 13.24 -5.22
C ALA A 90 5.62 11.75 -5.44
N ALA A 91 4.67 11.40 -6.30
CA ALA A 91 4.38 10.01 -6.61
C ALA A 91 5.50 9.35 -7.41
N ALA A 92 6.12 10.06 -8.34
CA ALA A 92 7.29 9.58 -9.07
C ALA A 92 8.47 9.33 -8.11
N ALA A 93 8.72 10.24 -7.17
CA ALA A 93 9.75 10.06 -6.16
C ALA A 93 9.44 8.86 -5.24
N SER A 94 8.18 8.67 -4.88
CA SER A 94 7.73 7.56 -4.04
C SER A 94 7.98 6.21 -4.69
N ILE A 95 7.66 6.03 -5.98
CA ILE A 95 7.92 4.74 -6.64
C ILE A 95 9.42 4.44 -6.75
N ASP A 96 10.25 5.46 -6.94
CA ASP A 96 11.70 5.28 -6.93
C ASP A 96 12.20 4.86 -5.55
N GLU A 97 11.69 5.47 -4.49
CA GLU A 97 12.05 5.09 -3.11
C GLU A 97 11.65 3.64 -2.79
N LEU A 98 10.45 3.23 -3.17
CA LEU A 98 10.00 1.84 -3.03
C LEU A 98 10.88 0.90 -3.85
N SER A 99 11.18 1.27 -5.09
CA SER A 99 12.04 0.47 -5.96
C SER A 99 13.43 0.25 -5.35
N ARG A 100 14.03 1.29 -4.77
CA ARG A 100 15.34 1.16 -4.10
C ARG A 100 15.28 0.17 -2.95
N LYS A 101 14.18 0.16 -2.18
CA LYS A 101 13.98 -0.80 -1.10
C LYS A 101 13.89 -2.23 -1.63
N PHE A 102 13.14 -2.45 -2.71
CA PHE A 102 12.85 -3.80 -3.21
C PHE A 102 13.88 -4.32 -4.22
N THR A 103 14.51 -3.44 -5.00
CA THR A 103 15.43 -3.84 -6.08
C THR A 103 16.85 -3.29 -5.93
N GLY A 104 17.06 -2.31 -5.08
CA GLY A 104 18.34 -1.63 -4.90
C GLY A 104 18.58 -0.47 -5.86
N GLY A 105 17.69 -0.20 -6.80
CA GLY A 105 17.81 0.88 -7.79
C GLY A 105 16.51 1.61 -8.03
N ASP A 106 16.58 2.68 -8.82
CA ASP A 106 15.40 3.44 -9.20
C ASP A 106 14.46 2.62 -10.07
N TYR A 107 13.20 3.05 -10.14
CA TYR A 107 12.15 2.34 -10.87
C TYR A 107 12.44 2.36 -12.38
N GLY A 108 12.67 1.20 -12.97
CA GLY A 108 13.02 1.05 -14.39
C GLY A 108 12.00 0.28 -15.23
N MET A 109 10.83 -0.03 -14.68
CA MET A 109 9.84 -0.89 -15.35
C MET A 109 8.81 -0.09 -16.17
N GLY A 110 9.00 1.21 -16.32
CA GLY A 110 8.10 2.04 -17.11
C GLY A 110 8.11 3.50 -16.66
N PRO A 111 7.26 4.35 -17.30
CA PRO A 111 7.16 5.75 -16.94
C PRO A 111 6.59 5.96 -15.54
N THR A 112 6.97 7.07 -14.91
CA THR A 112 6.56 7.43 -13.54
C THR A 112 5.62 8.64 -13.51
N ASP A 113 5.27 9.20 -14.65
CA ASP A 113 4.46 10.42 -14.76
C ASP A 113 2.97 10.20 -14.47
N SER A 114 2.50 8.95 -14.47
CA SER A 114 1.12 8.58 -14.15
C SER A 114 0.98 7.90 -12.78
N ARG A 115 1.99 8.01 -11.93
CA ARG A 115 1.96 7.41 -10.59
C ARG A 115 1.09 8.22 -9.63
N VAL A 116 0.56 7.52 -8.64
CA VAL A 116 -0.24 8.11 -7.55
C VAL A 116 0.05 7.37 -6.25
N ILE A 117 0.20 8.14 -5.17
CA ILE A 117 0.34 7.60 -3.81
C ILE A 117 -1.05 7.48 -3.20
N LEU A 118 -1.33 6.32 -2.61
CA LEU A 118 -2.50 6.11 -1.76
C LEU A 118 -2.03 6.15 -0.30
N PHE A 119 -2.58 7.08 0.47
CA PHE A 119 -2.31 7.21 1.91
C PHE A 119 -3.47 6.55 2.67
N ILE A 120 -3.18 5.42 3.31
CA ILE A 120 -4.21 4.61 3.98
C ILE A 120 -4.21 4.90 5.47
N ASP A 121 -5.33 5.44 5.96
CA ASP A 121 -5.64 5.51 7.39
C ASP A 121 -6.10 4.14 7.87
N VAL A 122 -5.50 3.65 8.94
CA VAL A 122 -5.81 2.35 9.51
C VAL A 122 -6.74 2.52 10.71
N GLU A 123 -7.89 1.84 10.67
CA GLU A 123 -8.90 1.92 11.70
C GLU A 123 -8.87 0.72 12.66
N ARG A 124 -8.51 -0.46 12.13
CA ARG A 124 -8.41 -1.71 12.91
C ARG A 124 -7.28 -2.56 12.40
N VAL A 125 -6.64 -3.29 13.32
CA VAL A 125 -5.61 -4.28 12.96
C VAL A 125 -5.95 -5.63 13.58
N HIS A 126 -5.56 -6.69 12.85
CA HIS A 126 -5.50 -8.05 13.34
C HIS A 126 -4.09 -8.58 13.07
N LYS A 127 -3.46 -9.15 14.08
CA LYS A 127 -2.07 -9.62 14.00
C LYS A 127 -2.01 -11.12 14.15
N ASN A 128 -1.14 -11.76 13.38
CA ASN A 128 -0.80 -13.17 13.51
C ASN A 128 0.72 -13.33 13.57
N GLY A 129 1.21 -14.20 14.41
CA GLY A 129 2.65 -14.43 14.56
C GLY A 129 3.39 -13.41 15.44
N TYR A 130 2.63 -12.68 16.23
CA TYR A 130 3.17 -11.69 17.17
C TYR A 130 2.90 -12.08 18.60
#